data_15815cb792214793fe43a351d6ec660d
#
_entry.id   15815cb792214793fe43a351d6ec660d
#
_cell.length_a   1.000
_cell.length_b   1.000
_cell.length_c   1.000
_cell.angle_alpha   90.00
_cell.angle_beta   90.00
_cell.angle_gamma   90.00
#
_symmetry.space_group_name_H-M   'P 1'
#
loop_
_entity.id
_entity.type
_entity.pdbx_description
1 polymer ?
#
loop_
_entity_poly.entity_id
_entity_poly.type
_entity_poly.pdbx_seq_one_letter_code
_entity_poly.pdbx_strand_id
1 'polypeptide(L)'
;MLYFIVIYVALVIVAFTCFLISNRRKKEERKYYEASEKIINEDLLKYSLRNPYTRSSRDVLPSSRRMMLGVKISNGKNKKSMVFDPEKIVYIGRSDYNHIVIYNMRVSERHCCIFSKDNRVWLSDLSMKKGVIIKRNGKKGRIANGKTALLRDGDIVYIDNVKLKIKIFVFDINHK
;
A
#
# COMPACT_ATOMS: atom_id res chain seq x y z
N MET A 1 -11.30 -43.74 23.10
CA MET A 1 -12.23 -42.63 23.38
C MET A 1 -11.50 -41.30 23.61
N LEU A 2 -10.54 -41.21 24.52
CA LEU A 2 -9.79 -39.99 24.81
C LEU A 2 -9.08 -39.40 23.57
N TYR A 3 -8.48 -40.23 22.72
CA TYR A 3 -7.76 -39.82 21.49
C TYR A 3 -8.67 -39.09 20.49
N PHE A 4 -9.91 -39.56 20.29
CA PHE A 4 -10.89 -38.89 19.39
C PHE A 4 -11.33 -37.54 19.94
N ILE A 5 -11.47 -37.39 21.25
CA ILE A 5 -11.80 -36.13 21.91
C ILE A 5 -10.69 -35.10 21.67
N VAL A 6 -9.42 -35.51 21.83
CA VAL A 6 -8.25 -34.64 21.62
C VAL A 6 -8.18 -34.14 20.15
N ILE A 7 -8.40 -35.06 19.18
CA ILE A 7 -8.43 -34.70 17.77
C ILE A 7 -9.58 -33.72 17.48
N TYR A 8 -10.78 -33.95 17.98
CA TYR A 8 -11.92 -33.09 17.81
C TYR A 8 -11.66 -31.68 18.33
N VAL A 9 -11.13 -31.57 19.57
CA VAL A 9 -10.77 -30.28 20.18
C VAL A 9 -9.71 -29.55 19.34
N ALA A 10 -8.68 -30.25 18.83
CA ALA A 10 -7.66 -29.66 17.97
C ALA A 10 -8.27 -29.11 16.66
N LEU A 11 -9.19 -29.85 16.03
CA LEU A 11 -9.88 -29.39 14.81
C LEU A 11 -10.74 -28.14 15.06
N VAL A 12 -11.45 -28.08 16.18
CA VAL A 12 -12.24 -26.90 16.57
C VAL A 12 -11.35 -25.68 16.78
N ILE A 13 -10.20 -25.85 17.45
CA ILE A 13 -9.23 -24.75 17.65
C ILE A 13 -8.69 -24.24 16.30
N VAL A 14 -8.35 -25.14 15.37
CA VAL A 14 -7.88 -24.77 14.03
C VAL A 14 -8.97 -24.02 13.26
N ALA A 15 -10.20 -24.51 13.24
CA ALA A 15 -11.32 -23.85 12.59
C ALA A 15 -11.57 -22.45 13.15
N PHE A 16 -11.55 -22.32 14.48
CA PHE A 16 -11.74 -21.03 15.17
C PHE A 16 -10.61 -20.04 14.86
N THR A 17 -9.35 -20.49 14.84
CA THR A 17 -8.21 -19.62 14.46
C THR A 17 -8.28 -19.18 13.01
N CYS A 18 -8.65 -20.08 12.09
CA CYS A 18 -8.90 -19.73 10.69
C CYS A 18 -10.02 -18.70 10.53
N PHE A 19 -11.12 -18.84 11.27
CA PHE A 19 -12.23 -17.87 11.28
C PHE A 19 -11.78 -16.49 11.77
N LEU A 20 -11.02 -16.43 12.87
CA LEU A 20 -10.49 -15.16 13.39
C LEU A 20 -9.54 -14.48 12.41
N ILE A 21 -8.68 -15.24 11.72
CA ILE A 21 -7.75 -14.72 10.71
C ILE A 21 -8.55 -14.17 9.51
N SER A 22 -9.57 -14.90 9.04
CA SER A 22 -10.44 -14.47 7.95
C SER A 22 -11.15 -13.16 8.27
N ASN A 23 -11.74 -13.04 9.46
CA ASN A 23 -12.42 -11.83 9.89
C ASN A 23 -11.48 -10.62 9.99
N ARG A 24 -10.24 -10.83 10.48
CA ARG A 24 -9.22 -9.77 10.51
C ARG A 24 -8.85 -9.30 9.11
N ARG A 25 -8.69 -10.23 8.14
CA ARG A 25 -8.40 -9.88 6.74
C ARG A 25 -9.53 -9.07 6.12
N LYS A 26 -10.79 -9.49 6.27
CA LYS A 26 -11.97 -8.76 5.77
C LYS A 26 -12.06 -7.34 6.35
N LYS A 27 -11.74 -7.17 7.65
CA LYS A 27 -11.73 -5.85 8.29
C LYS A 27 -10.62 -4.94 7.76
N GLU A 28 -9.41 -5.48 7.50
CA GLU A 28 -8.32 -4.72 6.87
C GLU A 28 -8.67 -4.33 5.43
N GLU A 29 -9.27 -5.23 4.65
CA GLU A 29 -9.69 -4.94 3.28
C GLU A 29 -10.73 -3.82 3.23
N ARG A 30 -11.77 -3.87 4.06
CA ARG A 30 -12.75 -2.78 4.15
C ARG A 30 -12.08 -1.42 4.36
N LYS A 31 -11.12 -1.31 5.26
CA LYS A 31 -10.39 -0.05 5.49
C LYS A 31 -9.66 0.45 4.25
N TYR A 32 -9.07 -0.45 3.46
CA TYR A 32 -8.44 -0.07 2.20
C TYR A 32 -9.47 0.42 1.19
N TYR A 33 -10.63 -0.23 1.08
CA TYR A 33 -11.70 0.18 0.19
C TYR A 33 -12.29 1.54 0.58
N GLU A 34 -12.63 1.75 1.86
CA GLU A 34 -13.13 3.03 2.37
C GLU A 34 -12.15 4.20 2.12
N ALA A 35 -10.86 3.96 2.35
CA ALA A 35 -9.84 4.98 2.07
C ALA A 35 -9.70 5.27 0.57
N SER A 36 -9.81 4.26 -0.29
CA SER A 36 -9.75 4.43 -1.75
C SER A 36 -10.96 5.20 -2.28
N GLU A 37 -12.15 4.88 -1.79
CA GLU A 37 -13.40 5.58 -2.13
C GLU A 37 -13.29 7.08 -1.81
N LYS A 38 -12.75 7.40 -0.63
CA LYS A 38 -12.53 8.79 -0.22
C LYS A 38 -11.58 9.54 -1.18
N ILE A 39 -10.46 8.93 -1.55
CA ILE A 39 -9.48 9.54 -2.45
C ILE A 39 -10.12 9.82 -3.82
N ILE A 40 -10.85 8.85 -4.39
CA ILE A 40 -11.48 9.02 -5.70
C ILE A 40 -12.60 10.08 -5.65
N ASN A 41 -13.43 10.08 -4.60
CA ASN A 41 -14.47 11.08 -4.43
C ASN A 41 -13.90 12.49 -4.28
N GLU A 42 -12.78 12.67 -3.55
CA GLU A 42 -12.09 13.96 -3.45
C GLU A 42 -11.56 14.41 -4.83
N ASP A 43 -11.03 13.51 -5.64
CA ASP A 43 -10.55 13.83 -6.99
C ASP A 43 -11.69 14.19 -7.94
N LEU A 44 -12.80 13.46 -7.90
CA LEU A 44 -14.01 13.77 -8.69
C LEU A 44 -14.59 15.12 -8.30
N LEU A 45 -14.64 15.43 -7.00
CA LEU A 45 -15.10 16.73 -6.52
C LEU A 45 -14.19 17.86 -7.00
N LYS A 46 -12.86 17.71 -6.88
CA LYS A 46 -11.90 18.70 -7.39
C LYS A 46 -12.04 18.90 -8.90
N TYR A 47 -12.28 17.84 -9.67
CA TYR A 47 -12.52 17.93 -11.10
C TYR A 47 -13.80 18.70 -11.41
N SER A 48 -14.91 18.42 -10.74
CA SER A 48 -16.19 19.12 -10.95
C SER A 48 -16.11 20.61 -10.59
N LEU A 49 -15.38 20.97 -9.54
CA LEU A 49 -15.17 22.37 -9.13
C LEU A 49 -14.27 23.15 -10.12
N ARG A 50 -13.31 22.47 -10.75
CA ARG A 50 -12.39 23.10 -11.73
C ARG A 50 -13.05 23.30 -13.09
N ASN A 51 -14.04 22.49 -13.44
CA ASN A 51 -14.71 22.49 -14.75
C ASN A 51 -16.25 22.59 -14.60
N PRO A 52 -16.80 23.70 -14.04
CA PRO A 52 -18.24 23.80 -13.77
C PRO A 52 -19.12 23.87 -15.03
N TYR A 53 -18.54 24.20 -16.20
CA TYR A 53 -19.26 24.42 -17.45
C TYR A 53 -19.03 23.35 -18.54
N THR A 54 -18.16 22.37 -18.33
CA THR A 54 -17.87 21.35 -19.35
C THR A 54 -18.80 20.15 -19.24
N ARG A 55 -19.99 20.27 -19.84
CA ARG A 55 -20.81 19.13 -20.28
C ARG A 55 -20.38 18.63 -21.66
N SER A 56 -19.19 18.94 -22.11
CA SER A 56 -18.68 18.48 -23.41
C SER A 56 -18.23 17.03 -23.29
N SER A 57 -18.76 16.19 -24.17
CA SER A 57 -18.52 14.74 -24.29
C SER A 57 -17.06 14.33 -24.60
N ARG A 58 -16.10 15.23 -24.46
CA ARG A 58 -14.65 14.99 -24.69
C ARG A 58 -13.79 15.10 -23.45
N ASP A 59 -14.31 15.59 -22.33
CA ASP A 59 -13.55 15.63 -21.08
C ASP A 59 -13.61 14.26 -20.43
N VAL A 60 -12.49 13.56 -20.45
CA VAL A 60 -12.34 12.26 -19.80
C VAL A 60 -12.49 12.47 -18.31
N LEU A 61 -13.65 12.07 -17.75
CA LEU A 61 -13.84 11.99 -16.31
C LEU A 61 -12.73 11.14 -15.71
N PRO A 62 -12.20 11.51 -14.52
CA PRO A 62 -11.26 10.66 -13.81
C PRO A 62 -11.82 9.26 -13.69
N SER A 63 -11.04 8.24 -14.05
CA SER A 63 -11.49 6.85 -14.03
C SER A 63 -12.00 6.47 -12.64
N SER A 64 -13.21 5.94 -12.58
CA SER A 64 -13.77 5.35 -11.36
C SER A 64 -13.04 4.08 -10.93
N ARG A 65 -12.31 3.45 -11.87
CA ARG A 65 -11.52 2.24 -11.65
C ARG A 65 -10.03 2.59 -11.70
N ARG A 66 -9.34 2.46 -10.56
CA ARG A 66 -7.92 2.79 -10.42
C ARG A 66 -7.15 1.72 -9.68
N MET A 67 -5.87 1.61 -10.03
CA MET A 67 -4.93 0.85 -9.23
C MET A 67 -4.56 1.67 -7.98
N MET A 68 -4.71 1.06 -6.82
CA MET A 68 -4.46 1.68 -5.53
C MET A 68 -3.29 1.00 -4.82
N LEU A 69 -2.57 1.78 -4.03
CA LEU A 69 -1.42 1.35 -3.25
C LEU A 69 -1.74 1.42 -1.76
N GLY A 70 -1.93 0.26 -1.13
CA GLY A 70 -1.98 0.14 0.32
C GLY A 70 -0.58 -0.06 0.89
N VAL A 71 -0.21 0.71 1.91
CA VAL A 71 1.08 0.61 2.60
C VAL A 71 0.84 0.42 4.09
N LYS A 72 1.26 -0.73 4.63
CA LYS A 72 1.26 -0.97 6.07
C LYS A 72 2.67 -0.75 6.63
N ILE A 73 2.81 0.33 7.35
CA ILE A 73 4.07 0.79 7.94
C ILE A 73 4.22 0.13 9.31
N SER A 74 5.39 -0.44 9.59
CA SER A 74 5.73 -0.99 10.90
C SER A 74 7.11 -0.49 11.32
N ASN A 75 7.14 0.15 12.49
CA ASN A 75 8.37 0.58 13.16
C ASN A 75 8.30 0.12 14.61
N GLY A 76 8.95 -1.01 14.91
CA GLY A 76 8.81 -1.67 16.21
C GLY A 76 7.35 -2.03 16.53
N LYS A 77 6.81 -1.49 17.66
CA LYS A 77 5.42 -1.72 18.09
C LYS A 77 4.40 -0.89 17.31
N ASN A 78 4.81 0.22 16.70
CA ASN A 78 3.93 1.13 15.99
C ASN A 78 3.59 0.59 14.61
N LYS A 79 2.28 0.55 14.31
CA LYS A 79 1.75 0.11 13.01
C LYS A 79 0.74 1.13 12.51
N LYS A 80 0.89 1.56 11.26
CA LYS A 80 -0.03 2.46 10.57
C LYS A 80 -0.32 1.91 9.18
N SER A 81 -1.56 2.00 8.73
CA SER A 81 -1.93 1.66 7.34
C SER A 81 -2.37 2.92 6.63
N MET A 82 -1.93 3.10 5.41
CA MET A 82 -2.27 4.23 4.54
C MET A 82 -2.59 3.71 3.15
N VAL A 83 -3.40 4.46 2.40
CA VAL A 83 -3.72 4.19 1.00
C VAL A 83 -3.33 5.40 0.18
N PHE A 84 -2.82 5.16 -1.02
CA PHE A 84 -2.39 6.18 -1.96
C PHE A 84 -2.86 5.82 -3.37
N ASP A 85 -3.05 6.84 -4.19
CA ASP A 85 -3.13 6.72 -5.63
C ASP A 85 -1.70 6.79 -6.19
N PRO A 86 -1.13 5.70 -6.73
CA PRO A 86 0.23 5.70 -7.24
C PRO A 86 0.38 6.42 -8.59
N GLU A 87 -0.69 6.88 -9.23
CA GLU A 87 -0.60 7.83 -10.35
C GLU A 87 -0.01 9.15 -9.89
N LYS A 88 -0.22 9.49 -8.61
CA LYS A 88 0.47 10.58 -7.92
C LYS A 88 1.70 10.00 -7.22
N ILE A 89 2.88 10.58 -7.50
CA ILE A 89 4.14 10.07 -6.91
C ILE A 89 4.07 10.12 -5.38
N VAL A 90 4.29 8.99 -4.74
CA VAL A 90 4.30 8.84 -3.28
C VAL A 90 5.73 8.90 -2.78
N TYR A 91 6.13 10.03 -2.19
CA TYR A 91 7.46 10.22 -1.61
C TYR A 91 7.56 9.65 -0.20
N ILE A 92 8.71 9.06 0.12
CA ILE A 92 9.02 8.43 1.41
C ILE A 92 10.41 8.92 1.85
N GLY A 93 10.55 9.38 3.08
CA GLY A 93 11.82 9.85 3.61
C GLY A 93 11.69 10.53 4.95
N ARG A 94 12.76 11.22 5.39
CA ARG A 94 12.85 11.86 6.71
C ARG A 94 12.15 13.23 6.77
N SER A 95 12.07 13.94 5.64
CA SER A 95 11.46 15.27 5.60
C SER A 95 9.93 15.18 5.76
N ASP A 96 9.34 16.17 6.45
CA ASP A 96 7.90 16.30 6.66
C ASP A 96 7.11 16.56 5.36
N TYR A 97 7.79 16.95 4.28
CA TYR A 97 7.17 17.10 2.95
C TYR A 97 6.90 15.78 2.23
N ASN A 98 7.28 14.63 2.82
CA ASN A 98 6.99 13.32 2.24
C ASN A 98 5.58 12.84 2.62
N HIS A 99 4.99 12.01 1.78
CA HIS A 99 3.72 11.36 2.05
C HIS A 99 3.84 10.31 3.17
N ILE A 100 5.00 9.66 3.27
CA ILE A 100 5.34 8.76 4.38
C ILE A 100 6.63 9.28 5.02
N VAL A 101 6.50 9.80 6.24
CA VAL A 101 7.61 10.35 7.01
C VAL A 101 8.22 9.28 7.90
N ILE A 102 9.55 9.14 7.85
CA ILE A 102 10.34 8.22 8.67
C ILE A 102 11.36 9.05 9.44
N TYR A 103 11.05 9.42 10.68
CA TYR A 103 11.93 10.20 11.55
C TYR A 103 13.15 9.37 11.99
N ASN A 104 14.15 9.30 11.12
CA ASN A 104 15.42 8.61 11.40
C ASN A 104 16.56 9.28 10.62
N MET A 105 17.61 9.69 11.31
CA MET A 105 18.77 10.38 10.73
C MET A 105 19.55 9.54 9.69
N ARG A 106 19.37 8.21 9.70
CA ARG A 106 19.94 7.30 8.69
C ARG A 106 19.13 7.25 7.40
N VAL A 107 17.93 7.84 7.39
CA VAL A 107 17.05 7.93 6.22
C VAL A 107 17.27 9.29 5.56
N SER A 108 17.40 9.32 4.23
CA SER A 108 17.54 10.56 3.46
C SER A 108 16.26 11.40 3.54
N GLU A 109 16.34 12.71 3.32
CA GLU A 109 15.18 13.61 3.31
C GLU A 109 14.10 13.11 2.34
N ARG A 110 14.49 12.80 1.10
CA ARG A 110 13.75 11.98 0.16
C ARG A 110 14.53 10.70 -0.08
N HIS A 111 14.04 9.58 0.44
CA HIS A 111 14.77 8.32 0.43
C HIS A 111 14.37 7.45 -0.77
N CYS A 112 13.10 7.37 -1.06
CA CYS A 112 12.57 6.69 -2.23
C CYS A 112 11.20 7.27 -2.61
N CYS A 113 10.72 6.91 -3.80
CA CYS A 113 9.35 7.19 -4.21
C CYS A 113 8.71 5.96 -4.85
N ILE A 114 7.39 5.90 -4.77
CA ILE A 114 6.56 4.89 -5.42
C ILE A 114 5.64 5.60 -6.41
N PHE A 115 5.53 5.07 -7.61
CA PHE A 115 4.71 5.64 -8.69
C PHE A 115 4.16 4.55 -9.60
N SER A 116 3.10 4.88 -10.34
CA SER A 116 2.55 4.04 -11.38
C SER A 116 3.09 4.44 -12.74
N LYS A 117 3.46 3.46 -13.55
CA LYS A 117 3.81 3.60 -14.97
C LYS A 117 3.42 2.33 -15.70
N ASP A 118 2.78 2.48 -16.86
CA ASP A 118 2.34 1.36 -17.72
C ASP A 118 1.49 0.33 -16.94
N ASN A 119 0.56 0.82 -16.14
CA ASN A 119 -0.33 0.02 -15.28
C ASN A 119 0.43 -0.90 -14.30
N ARG A 120 1.63 -0.49 -13.87
CA ARG A 120 2.49 -1.20 -12.93
C ARG A 120 3.02 -0.24 -11.87
N VAL A 121 3.23 -0.73 -10.66
CA VAL A 121 3.78 0.06 -9.55
C VAL A 121 5.28 -0.13 -9.47
N TRP A 122 6.00 0.97 -9.44
CA TRP A 122 7.46 1.01 -9.39
C TRP A 122 7.92 1.71 -8.11
N LEU A 123 9.06 1.30 -7.60
CA LEU A 123 9.78 1.99 -6.54
C LEU A 123 11.12 2.46 -7.11
N SER A 124 11.44 3.75 -6.91
CA SER A 124 12.73 4.34 -7.24
C SER A 124 13.48 4.67 -5.95
N ASP A 125 14.72 4.23 -5.86
CA ASP A 125 15.61 4.61 -4.77
C ASP A 125 16.24 5.97 -5.10
N LEU A 126 15.99 6.97 -4.25
CA LEU A 126 16.51 8.33 -4.33
C LEU A 126 17.57 8.57 -3.26
N SER A 127 17.91 7.56 -2.47
CA SER A 127 18.81 7.71 -1.34
C SER A 127 20.27 7.84 -1.81
N MET A 128 21.03 8.65 -1.10
CA MET A 128 22.50 8.71 -1.23
C MET A 128 23.21 7.80 -0.21
N LYS A 129 22.46 7.00 0.56
CA LYS A 129 22.97 6.22 1.69
C LYS A 129 22.79 4.71 1.45
N LYS A 130 22.16 4.02 2.40
CA LYS A 130 22.10 2.55 2.44
C LYS A 130 21.20 1.89 1.39
N GLY A 131 20.42 2.65 0.61
CA GLY A 131 19.49 2.13 -0.37
C GLY A 131 18.26 1.44 0.25
N VAL A 132 17.41 0.92 -0.62
CA VAL A 132 16.16 0.24 -0.28
C VAL A 132 16.32 -1.26 -0.46
N ILE A 133 15.74 -2.05 0.43
CA ILE A 133 15.71 -3.52 0.31
C ILE A 133 14.27 -3.97 0.09
N ILE A 134 14.04 -4.77 -0.94
CA ILE A 134 12.77 -5.45 -1.18
C ILE A 134 12.90 -6.91 -0.77
N LYS A 135 11.94 -7.39 0.03
CA LYS A 135 11.77 -8.82 0.32
C LYS A 135 10.54 -9.33 -0.42
N ARG A 136 10.73 -10.34 -1.27
CA ARG A 136 9.72 -11.03 -2.06
C ARG A 136 9.90 -12.54 -1.94
N ASN A 137 8.85 -13.29 -1.60
CA ASN A 137 8.89 -14.76 -1.47
C ASN A 137 10.08 -15.24 -0.62
N GLY A 138 10.31 -14.59 0.52
CA GLY A 138 11.41 -14.93 1.43
C GLY A 138 12.78 -14.36 1.04
N LYS A 139 13.05 -14.08 -0.23
CA LYS A 139 14.34 -13.56 -0.74
C LYS A 139 14.40 -12.04 -0.59
N LYS A 140 15.58 -11.53 -0.20
CA LYS A 140 15.87 -10.09 -0.09
C LYS A 140 16.74 -9.65 -1.25
N GLY A 141 16.38 -8.55 -1.90
CA GLY A 141 17.18 -7.87 -2.92
C GLY A 141 17.35 -6.40 -2.57
N ARG A 142 18.55 -5.86 -2.72
CA ARG A 142 18.82 -4.43 -2.57
C ARG A 142 18.64 -3.73 -3.91
N ILE A 143 17.97 -2.60 -3.91
CA ILE A 143 17.94 -1.69 -5.05
C ILE A 143 19.16 -0.79 -4.95
N ALA A 144 19.92 -0.68 -6.04
CA ALA A 144 21.03 0.25 -6.09
C ALA A 144 20.52 1.70 -6.18
N ASN A 145 21.30 2.64 -5.66
CA ASN A 145 20.97 4.07 -5.67
C ASN A 145 20.64 4.55 -7.09
N GLY A 146 19.59 5.34 -7.23
CA GLY A 146 19.10 5.85 -8.51
C GLY A 146 18.46 4.81 -9.43
N LYS A 147 18.30 3.55 -8.99
CA LYS A 147 17.64 2.49 -9.76
C LYS A 147 16.19 2.33 -9.36
N THR A 148 15.41 1.78 -10.28
CA THR A 148 13.99 1.45 -10.07
C THR A 148 13.79 -0.05 -9.99
N ALA A 149 12.77 -0.46 -9.25
CA ALA A 149 12.34 -1.85 -9.17
C ALA A 149 10.81 -1.94 -9.27
N LEU A 150 10.34 -2.94 -9.99
CA LEU A 150 8.92 -3.27 -10.05
C LEU A 150 8.46 -3.81 -8.69
N LEU A 151 7.45 -3.17 -8.10
CA LEU A 151 6.76 -3.68 -6.91
C LEU A 151 5.65 -4.66 -7.31
N ARG A 152 5.42 -5.65 -6.44
CA ARG A 152 4.32 -6.61 -6.55
C ARG A 152 3.50 -6.62 -5.28
N ASP A 153 2.26 -7.06 -5.40
CA ASP A 153 1.44 -7.27 -4.22
C ASP A 153 2.11 -8.24 -3.23
N GLY A 154 2.05 -7.90 -1.93
CA GLY A 154 2.68 -8.67 -0.87
C GLY A 154 4.18 -8.41 -0.65
N ASP A 155 4.85 -7.60 -1.48
CA ASP A 155 6.24 -7.21 -1.25
C ASP A 155 6.42 -6.49 0.09
N ILE A 156 7.60 -6.63 0.66
CA ILE A 156 7.99 -5.91 1.86
C ILE A 156 9.21 -5.07 1.55
N VAL A 157 9.04 -3.76 1.66
CA VAL A 157 10.10 -2.77 1.47
C VAL A 157 10.69 -2.42 2.85
N TYR A 158 12.01 -2.45 2.97
CA TYR A 158 12.73 -2.04 4.16
C TYR A 158 13.52 -0.77 3.87
N ILE A 159 13.31 0.22 4.71
CA ILE A 159 14.05 1.48 4.76
C ILE A 159 14.64 1.57 6.15
N ASP A 160 15.93 1.30 6.29
CA ASP A 160 16.59 1.11 7.58
C ASP A 160 15.86 0.06 8.45
N ASN A 161 15.31 0.46 9.59
CA ASN A 161 14.54 -0.41 10.50
C ASN A 161 13.02 -0.38 10.26
N VAL A 162 12.54 0.45 9.34
CA VAL A 162 11.12 0.56 9.02
C VAL A 162 10.75 -0.44 7.93
N LYS A 163 9.65 -1.14 8.17
CA LYS A 163 9.08 -2.15 7.27
C LYS A 163 7.79 -1.63 6.68
N LEU A 164 7.72 -1.60 5.35
CA LEU A 164 6.55 -1.23 4.58
C LEU A 164 6.02 -2.48 3.87
N LYS A 165 4.87 -3.01 4.28
CA LYS A 165 4.20 -4.08 3.54
C LYS A 165 3.32 -3.46 2.48
N ILE A 166 3.54 -3.86 1.25
CA ILE A 166 2.88 -3.34 0.05
C ILE A 166 1.63 -4.18 -0.25
N LYS A 167 0.52 -3.51 -0.54
CA LYS A 167 -0.69 -4.09 -1.12
C LYS A 167 -1.03 -3.31 -2.39
N ILE A 168 -1.09 -4.00 -3.52
CA ILE A 168 -1.51 -3.42 -4.80
C ILE A 168 -2.85 -4.05 -5.16
N PHE A 169 -3.86 -3.21 -5.42
CA PHE A 169 -5.21 -3.68 -5.75
C PHE A 169 -5.89 -2.69 -6.68
N VAL A 170 -6.87 -3.19 -7.44
CA VAL A 170 -7.73 -2.35 -8.26
C VAL A 170 -8.98 -2.03 -7.45
N PHE A 171 -9.31 -0.75 -7.36
CA PHE A 171 -10.53 -0.26 -6.76
C PHE A 171 -11.44 0.29 -7.87
N ASP A 172 -12.72 -0.06 -7.82
CA ASP A 172 -13.75 0.46 -8.73
C ASP A 172 -14.93 0.96 -7.88
N ILE A 173 -15.22 2.25 -7.97
CA ILE A 173 -16.29 2.88 -7.18
C ILE A 173 -17.70 2.40 -7.59
N ASN A 174 -17.84 1.90 -8.82
CA ASN A 174 -19.12 1.42 -9.35
C ASN A 174 -19.39 -0.06 -9.00
N HIS A 175 -18.41 -0.77 -8.48
CA HIS A 175 -18.53 -2.15 -8.03
C HIS A 175 -18.42 -2.23 -6.50
N LYS A 176 -19.56 -2.08 -5.82
CA LYS A 176 -19.72 -2.38 -4.39
C LYS A 176 -20.25 -3.79 -4.19
#